data_dcbf70a429ccee438afce704f8c0c650
#
_entry.id   dcbf70a429ccee438afce704f8c0c650
#
_cell.length_a   1.000
_cell.length_b   1.000
_cell.length_c   1.000
_cell.angle_alpha   90.00
_cell.angle_beta   90.00
_cell.angle_gamma   90.00
#
_symmetry.space_group_name_H-M   'P 1'
#
loop_
_entity.id
_entity.type
_entity.pdbx_description
1 polymer ?
#
loop_
_entity_poly.entity_id
_entity_poly.type
_entity_poly.pdbx_seq_one_letter_code
_entity_poly.pdbx_strand_id
1 'polypeptide(L)'
;MSPDPHRVPPRLPVPPERLVGRVLRIPPDRCRYRDRTLLLRVTRVRIVISQWYGGDWVWLDGDEIDLHGVALATVSELVHVSACAPRPPASP
;
A
#
# COMPACT_ATOMS: atom_id res chain seq x y z
N MET A 1 -13.34 -2.33 27.89
CA MET A 1 -13.98 -2.69 26.62
C MET A 1 -13.05 -3.60 25.84
N SER A 2 -13.49 -4.79 25.49
CA SER A 2 -12.65 -5.72 24.75
C SER A 2 -12.51 -5.24 23.30
N PRO A 3 -11.30 -5.29 22.71
CA PRO A 3 -11.15 -4.97 21.30
C PRO A 3 -11.94 -5.97 20.45
N ASP A 4 -12.50 -5.48 19.34
CA ASP A 4 -13.17 -6.34 18.39
C ASP A 4 -12.15 -7.33 17.82
N PRO A 5 -12.36 -8.66 17.92
CA PRO A 5 -11.39 -9.64 17.44
C PRO A 5 -11.22 -9.63 15.93
N HIS A 6 -12.15 -9.00 15.18
CA HIS A 6 -12.07 -8.86 13.73
C HIS A 6 -11.32 -7.58 13.31
N ARG A 7 -11.02 -6.70 14.24
CA ARG A 7 -10.27 -5.47 13.98
C ARG A 7 -8.79 -5.71 14.19
N VAL A 8 -8.07 -5.86 13.11
CA VAL A 8 -6.62 -6.04 13.16
C VAL A 8 -5.97 -4.93 12.34
N PRO A 9 -5.19 -4.04 12.97
CA PRO A 9 -4.50 -3.01 12.20
C PRO A 9 -3.53 -3.65 11.21
N PRO A 10 -3.32 -3.02 10.03
CA PRO A 10 -2.39 -3.57 9.06
C PRO A 10 -0.96 -3.59 9.62
N ARG A 11 -0.28 -4.72 9.41
CA ARG A 11 1.08 -4.94 9.90
C ARG A 11 2.09 -4.31 8.93
N LEU A 12 2.11 -2.98 8.89
CA LEU A 12 2.99 -2.26 7.99
C LEU A 12 4.46 -2.40 8.42
N PRO A 13 5.37 -2.61 7.46
CA PRO A 13 6.80 -2.70 7.75
C PRO A 13 7.43 -1.35 8.12
N VAL A 14 6.73 -0.25 7.84
CA VAL A 14 7.17 1.11 8.17
C VAL A 14 5.98 1.89 8.70
N PRO A 15 6.20 2.97 9.47
CA PRO A 15 5.09 3.83 9.89
C PRO A 15 4.32 4.40 8.69
N PRO A 16 2.98 4.54 8.79
CA PRO A 16 2.16 5.03 7.67
C PRO A 16 2.64 6.37 7.11
N GLU A 17 3.06 7.28 7.98
CA GLU A 17 3.52 8.61 7.56
C GLU A 17 4.77 8.56 6.69
N ARG A 18 5.54 7.47 6.74
CA ARG A 18 6.70 7.28 5.87
C ARG A 18 6.32 6.78 4.47
N LEU A 19 5.11 6.28 4.31
CA LEU A 19 4.64 5.83 3.01
C LEU A 19 4.14 6.99 2.16
N VAL A 20 3.60 8.03 2.79
CA VAL A 20 3.07 9.18 2.07
C VAL A 20 4.18 9.86 1.29
N GLY A 21 3.95 10.07 -0.01
CA GLY A 21 4.93 10.66 -0.93
C GLY A 21 5.86 9.65 -1.59
N ARG A 22 5.87 8.40 -1.13
CA ARG A 22 6.71 7.37 -1.75
C ARG A 22 6.03 6.76 -2.96
N VAL A 23 6.87 6.34 -3.91
CA VAL A 23 6.41 5.55 -5.06
C VAL A 23 6.66 4.08 -4.77
N LEU A 24 5.59 3.30 -4.80
CA LEU A 24 5.65 1.85 -4.59
C LEU A 24 5.45 1.14 -5.91
N ARG A 25 6.28 0.12 -6.15
CA ARG A 25 6.07 -0.83 -7.24
C ARG A 25 5.34 -2.03 -6.68
N ILE A 26 4.09 -2.19 -7.08
CA ILE A 26 3.19 -3.20 -6.51
C ILE A 26 2.88 -4.23 -7.59
N PRO A 27 3.45 -5.44 -7.50
CA PRO A 27 3.12 -6.49 -8.47
C PRO A 27 1.69 -6.99 -8.28
N PRO A 28 1.11 -7.64 -9.30
CA PRO A 28 -0.31 -8.04 -9.26
C PRO A 28 -0.64 -9.03 -8.14
N ASP A 29 0.31 -9.85 -7.71
CA ASP A 29 0.10 -10.76 -6.59
C ASP A 29 0.09 -10.05 -5.22
N ARG A 30 0.44 -8.77 -5.18
CA ARG A 30 0.43 -7.93 -3.98
C ARG A 30 -0.66 -6.85 -4.03
N CYS A 31 -1.50 -6.86 -5.05
CA CYS A 31 -2.61 -5.92 -5.20
C CYS A 31 -3.88 -6.73 -5.49
N ARG A 32 -4.89 -6.59 -4.63
CA ARG A 32 -6.03 -7.51 -4.63
C ARG A 32 -6.87 -7.47 -5.90
N TYR A 33 -7.00 -6.29 -6.49
CA TYR A 33 -7.95 -6.08 -7.59
C TYR A 33 -7.27 -5.69 -8.90
N ARG A 34 -5.99 -6.00 -9.04
CA ARG A 34 -5.24 -5.67 -10.24
C ARG A 34 -4.57 -6.90 -10.82
N ASP A 35 -4.47 -6.93 -12.12
CA ASP A 35 -3.86 -8.02 -12.89
C ASP A 35 -2.50 -7.66 -13.49
N ARG A 36 -2.00 -6.45 -13.19
CA ARG A 36 -0.72 -5.95 -13.68
C ARG A 36 -0.01 -5.15 -12.59
N THR A 37 1.30 -4.94 -12.78
CA THR A 37 2.10 -4.13 -11.84
C THR A 37 1.60 -2.69 -11.82
N LEU A 38 1.46 -2.16 -10.60
CA LEU A 38 1.03 -0.81 -10.34
C LEU A 38 2.21 0.00 -9.81
N LEU A 39 2.45 1.17 -10.39
CA LEU A 39 3.32 2.18 -9.79
C LEU A 39 2.42 3.20 -9.11
N LEU A 40 2.54 3.32 -7.79
CA LEU A 40 1.67 4.13 -6.98
C LEU A 40 2.48 5.13 -6.17
N ARG A 41 2.20 6.43 -6.36
CA ARG A 41 2.66 7.46 -5.44
C ARG A 41 1.62 7.60 -4.34
N VAL A 42 1.97 7.18 -3.14
CA VAL A 42 1.03 7.15 -2.01
C VAL A 42 0.75 8.57 -1.54
N THR A 43 -0.54 8.91 -1.43
CA THR A 43 -0.98 10.19 -0.86
C THR A 43 -1.64 10.00 0.51
N ARG A 44 -2.20 8.82 0.77
CA ARG A 44 -2.88 8.55 2.03
C ARG A 44 -2.87 7.06 2.34
N VAL A 45 -2.64 6.71 3.60
CA VAL A 45 -2.78 5.35 4.12
C VAL A 45 -4.07 5.29 4.93
N ARG A 46 -4.99 4.40 4.55
CA ARG A 46 -6.32 4.35 5.16
C ARG A 46 -6.38 3.28 6.24
N ILE A 47 -5.83 3.61 7.40
CA ILE A 47 -5.68 2.66 8.51
C ILE A 47 -7.04 2.17 9.04
N VAL A 48 -8.02 3.05 9.17
CA VAL A 48 -9.30 2.72 9.79
C VAL A 48 -10.03 1.62 9.01
N ILE A 49 -10.20 1.80 7.71
CA ILE A 49 -10.87 0.78 6.89
C ILE A 49 -10.03 -0.46 6.69
N SER A 50 -8.71 -0.34 6.83
CA SER A 50 -7.80 -1.48 6.67
C SER A 50 -7.85 -2.46 7.85
N GLN A 51 -8.46 -2.08 8.96
CA GLN A 51 -8.58 -2.93 10.15
C GLN A 51 -9.45 -4.18 9.91
N TRP A 52 -10.21 -4.21 8.83
CA TRP A 52 -11.12 -5.31 8.52
C TRP A 52 -10.50 -6.39 7.62
N TYR A 53 -9.22 -6.30 7.30
CA TYR A 53 -8.56 -7.14 6.29
C TYR A 53 -7.47 -8.06 6.88
N GLY A 54 -7.59 -8.39 8.18
CA GLY A 54 -6.77 -9.42 8.82
C GLY A 54 -5.31 -9.05 9.10
N GLY A 55 -4.93 -7.80 8.88
CA GLY A 55 -3.58 -7.32 9.17
C GLY A 55 -2.60 -7.44 8.01
N ASP A 56 -2.93 -8.17 6.95
CA ASP A 56 -2.02 -8.40 5.83
C ASP A 56 -2.27 -7.46 4.65
N TRP A 57 -3.38 -6.75 4.63
CA TRP A 57 -3.79 -5.89 3.54
C TRP A 57 -4.07 -4.48 4.04
N VAL A 58 -3.71 -3.49 3.23
CA VAL A 58 -3.91 -2.07 3.57
C VAL A 58 -4.48 -1.33 2.37
N TRP A 59 -5.46 -0.45 2.63
CA TRP A 59 -5.97 0.46 1.61
C TRP A 59 -5.07 1.68 1.49
N LEU A 60 -4.58 1.92 0.27
CA LEU A 60 -3.74 3.07 -0.06
C LEU A 60 -4.45 3.91 -1.10
N ASP A 61 -4.51 5.22 -0.86
CA ASP A 61 -4.89 6.20 -1.87
C ASP A 61 -3.63 6.77 -2.49
N GLY A 62 -3.67 7.07 -3.77
CA GLY A 62 -2.54 7.69 -4.43
C GLY A 62 -2.77 7.92 -5.89
N ASP A 63 -1.70 8.30 -6.57
CA ASP A 63 -1.68 8.49 -8.00
C ASP A 63 -0.99 7.32 -8.65
N GLU A 64 -1.67 6.65 -9.57
CA GLU A 64 -1.02 5.74 -10.49
C GLU A 64 -0.15 6.58 -11.42
N ILE A 65 1.13 6.20 -11.55
CA ILE A 65 2.08 6.95 -12.37
C ILE A 65 2.68 6.05 -13.44
N ASP A 66 3.18 6.66 -14.50
CA ASP A 66 3.94 5.96 -15.53
C ASP A 66 5.42 5.86 -15.14
N LEU A 67 6.23 5.28 -16.04
CA LEU A 67 7.66 5.10 -15.80
C LEU A 67 8.42 6.43 -15.72
N HIS A 68 7.83 7.53 -16.17
CA HIS A 68 8.41 8.87 -16.11
C HIS A 68 7.92 9.67 -14.92
N GLY A 69 7.07 9.06 -14.06
CA GLY A 69 6.51 9.73 -12.89
C GLY A 69 5.31 10.60 -13.18
N VAL A 70 4.74 10.52 -14.37
CA VAL A 70 3.55 11.30 -14.75
C VAL A 70 2.31 10.64 -14.21
N ALA A 71 1.45 11.41 -13.53
CA ALA A 71 0.21 10.90 -12.97
C ALA A 71 -0.77 10.52 -14.08
N LEU A 72 -1.29 9.29 -14.00
CA LEU A 72 -2.25 8.75 -14.95
C LEU A 72 -3.68 8.79 -14.40
N ALA A 73 -3.83 8.50 -13.11
CA ALA A 73 -5.15 8.44 -12.46
C ALA A 73 -4.97 8.50 -10.95
N THR A 74 -5.98 9.03 -10.26
CA THR A 74 -6.10 8.91 -8.81
C THR A 74 -6.82 7.61 -8.50
N VAL A 75 -6.23 6.77 -7.64
CA VAL A 75 -6.75 5.43 -7.36
C VAL A 75 -6.74 5.13 -5.87
N SER A 76 -7.56 4.17 -5.47
CA SER A 76 -7.53 3.54 -4.16
C SER A 76 -7.36 2.04 -4.37
N GLU A 77 -6.35 1.47 -3.74
CA GLU A 77 -6.00 0.06 -3.96
C GLU A 77 -5.78 -0.68 -2.65
N LEU A 78 -6.22 -1.92 -2.61
CA LEU A 78 -5.98 -2.83 -1.49
C LEU A 78 -4.71 -3.60 -1.76
N VAL A 79 -3.67 -3.34 -0.97
CA VAL A 79 -2.29 -3.75 -1.23
C VAL A 79 -1.80 -4.63 -0.08
N HIS A 80 -1.07 -5.71 -0.40
CA HIS A 80 -0.43 -6.52 0.61
C HIS A 80 0.67 -5.71 1.31
N VAL A 81 0.74 -5.81 2.63
CA VAL A 81 1.67 -4.99 3.44
C VAL A 81 3.12 -5.21 3.05
N SER A 82 3.48 -6.37 2.51
CA SER A 82 4.85 -6.64 2.07
C SER A 82 5.30 -5.72 0.93
N ALA A 83 4.36 -5.21 0.13
CA ALA A 83 4.69 -4.27 -0.95
C ALA A 83 5.05 -2.88 -0.43
N CYS A 84 4.79 -2.62 0.85
CA CYS A 84 5.13 -1.36 1.52
C CYS A 84 6.52 -1.38 2.16
N ALA A 85 7.23 -2.51 2.07
CA ALA A 85 8.57 -2.62 2.63
C ALA A 85 9.54 -1.69 1.91
N PRO A 86 10.53 -1.11 2.63
CA PRO A 86 11.55 -0.34 1.96
C PRO A 86 12.31 -1.22 0.99
N ARG A 87 12.63 -0.64 -0.20
CA ARG A 87 13.40 -1.35 -1.21
C ARG A 87 14.79 -1.65 -0.62
N PRO A 88 15.26 -2.90 -0.65
CA PRO A 88 16.62 -3.18 -0.19
C PRO A 88 17.63 -2.40 -1.04
N PRO A 89 18.73 -1.93 -0.43
CA PRO A 89 19.76 -1.25 -1.21
C PRO A 89 20.25 -2.17 -2.32
N ALA A 90 20.48 -1.59 -3.49
CA ALA A 90 21.02 -2.35 -4.61
C ALA A 90 22.37 -2.92 -4.20
N SER A 91 22.54 -4.22 -4.32
CA SER A 91 23.83 -4.85 -4.07
C SER A 91 24.84 -4.36 -5.10
N PRO A 92 26.03 -3.97 -4.68
CA PRO A 92 27.08 -3.60 -5.62
C PRO A 92 27.47 -4.80 -6.49
#